data_f1d3731102504d892d6cf57bcc9f2a2f
#
_entry.id   f1d3731102504d892d6cf57bcc9f2a2f
#
_cell.length_a   1.000
_cell.length_b   1.000
_cell.length_c   1.000
_cell.angle_alpha   90.00
_cell.angle_beta   90.00
_cell.angle_gamma   90.00
#
_symmetry.space_group_name_H-M   'P 1'
#
loop_
_entity.id
_entity.type
_entity.pdbx_description
1 polymer ?
#
loop_
_entity_poly.entity_id
_entity_poly.type
_entity_poly.pdbx_seq_one_letter_code
_entity_poly.pdbx_strand_id
1 'polypeptide(L)'
;MILQALTDYYRVLEQAGKIDAPGWAPVKVSYALLLSENGTLEQVIDIQTEQPRGKKMVSAPQILSLPAPVKRTVGVAANFLCDNAGYLLGIDSKGKPQRTRECFEASRSLHEQLLAGVDSPAARAVAAFFRSWDPETAREHPALAEHLEDILSGGNLIFRTLDGYVHRDPSVRRAWDAFYQAEGDGPQGICLVTGQPGPVESVHPAIKNVAGAQSSGAALVSFNAPAFCSYGKEQNLNAPTGKYAAFAYTSALNALLADREHVFRVGDATVVCWARSGERGYQDVFQMFFSDFYDETDLKGLVGALCQGNPVVYDETKLDPSMDFYILGLSPNSARLSVRFFLHNTFGGFLRNVQAHYDRLEIVRPAYDKFETLPLWKLLSETVNQNARDKSPAPDLAGEVLRAVLTNTRYPATLLNGVALRIRAEREVTRGRAAIVKAYYQKLAETTKQENPDIPEEVLQVSLNPDASNVPYTLGRLFSVLEAIQASANPGINATIKDKYFNSAAATPAVIFPILLNLAQKHLKKLRSSNAGLVVFYEKQLTELCSRIGKAYPAHMNLPQQGSFQLGYYCQTQARYQKKEEAKDV
;
A
#
# COMPACT_ATOMS: atom_id res chain seq x y z
N MET A 1 -14.53 -1.95 -14.12
CA MET A 1 -14.27 -2.74 -12.91
C MET A 1 -13.66 -1.91 -11.78
N ILE A 2 -12.49 -1.23 -11.92
CA ILE A 2 -11.91 -0.40 -10.83
C ILE A 2 -12.89 0.67 -10.36
N LEU A 3 -13.38 1.51 -11.27
CA LEU A 3 -14.29 2.61 -10.93
C LEU A 3 -15.59 2.08 -10.31
N GLN A 4 -16.11 0.96 -10.80
CA GLN A 4 -17.32 0.33 -10.25
C GLN A 4 -17.07 -0.18 -8.83
N ALA A 5 -15.97 -0.90 -8.57
CA ALA A 5 -15.64 -1.41 -7.24
C ALA A 5 -15.47 -0.26 -6.21
N LEU A 6 -14.84 0.85 -6.63
CA LEU A 6 -14.72 2.05 -5.79
C LEU A 6 -16.06 2.78 -5.60
N THR A 7 -16.92 2.82 -6.63
CA THR A 7 -18.26 3.39 -6.52
C THR A 7 -19.14 2.58 -5.58
N ASP A 8 -19.05 1.25 -5.63
CA ASP A 8 -19.78 0.36 -4.73
C ASP A 8 -19.26 0.49 -3.28
N TYR A 9 -17.94 0.62 -3.11
CA TYR A 9 -17.32 0.88 -1.81
C TYR A 9 -17.75 2.25 -1.23
N TYR A 10 -17.82 3.29 -2.09
CA TYR A 10 -18.35 4.60 -1.70
C TYR A 10 -19.76 4.49 -1.09
N ARG A 11 -20.68 3.74 -1.74
CA ARG A 11 -22.05 3.56 -1.24
C ARG A 11 -22.10 2.94 0.15
N VAL A 12 -21.23 1.97 0.40
CA VAL A 12 -21.12 1.34 1.72
C VAL A 12 -20.65 2.34 2.78
N LEU A 13 -19.63 3.14 2.46
CA LEU A 13 -19.12 4.17 3.35
C LEU A 13 -20.15 5.29 3.61
N GLU A 14 -20.87 5.70 2.57
CA GLU A 14 -21.92 6.71 2.65
C GLU A 14 -23.07 6.24 3.56
N GLN A 15 -23.55 5.02 3.37
CA GLN A 15 -24.60 4.41 4.20
C GLN A 15 -24.17 4.27 5.66
N ALA A 16 -22.89 4.03 5.91
CA ALA A 16 -22.31 3.98 7.24
C ALA A 16 -21.99 5.38 7.84
N GLY A 17 -22.25 6.48 7.11
CA GLY A 17 -21.93 7.84 7.54
C GLY A 17 -20.41 8.13 7.65
N LYS A 18 -19.58 7.33 6.99
CA LYS A 18 -18.10 7.44 7.04
C LYS A 18 -17.52 8.36 5.96
N ILE A 19 -18.32 8.80 5.00
CA ILE A 19 -17.92 9.67 3.90
C ILE A 19 -19.07 10.63 3.56
N ASP A 20 -18.70 11.81 3.04
CA ASP A 20 -19.69 12.82 2.68
C ASP A 20 -20.52 12.40 1.45
N ALA A 21 -21.79 12.82 1.44
CA ALA A 21 -22.69 12.64 0.30
C ALA A 21 -22.26 13.48 -0.91
N PRO A 22 -22.71 13.18 -2.15
CA PRO A 22 -22.46 14.02 -3.32
C PRO A 22 -22.94 15.45 -3.09
N GLY A 23 -22.09 16.42 -3.42
CA GLY A 23 -22.37 17.84 -3.16
C GLY A 23 -22.04 18.32 -1.75
N TRP A 24 -21.54 17.44 -0.88
CA TRP A 24 -21.06 17.74 0.47
C TRP A 24 -19.54 17.55 0.55
N ALA A 25 -18.90 18.33 1.43
CA ALA A 25 -17.44 18.24 1.62
C ALA A 25 -17.05 18.65 3.04
N PRO A 26 -15.90 18.16 3.55
CA PRO A 26 -15.35 18.63 4.82
C PRO A 26 -14.82 20.04 4.68
N VAL A 27 -15.41 20.99 5.40
CA VAL A 27 -15.04 22.40 5.42
C VAL A 27 -14.58 22.79 6.81
N LYS A 28 -13.49 23.56 6.86
CA LYS A 28 -12.99 24.17 8.11
C LYS A 28 -13.82 25.40 8.46
N VAL A 29 -14.37 25.44 9.66
CA VAL A 29 -15.24 26.52 10.16
C VAL A 29 -14.71 26.99 11.51
N SER A 30 -14.63 28.30 11.68
CA SER A 30 -14.15 28.93 12.91
C SER A 30 -15.29 29.42 13.82
N TYR A 31 -16.33 30.00 13.23
CA TYR A 31 -17.41 30.66 14.00
C TYR A 31 -18.80 30.27 13.48
N ALA A 32 -19.77 30.22 14.40
CA ALA A 32 -21.17 30.06 14.07
C ALA A 32 -21.95 31.36 14.37
N LEU A 33 -22.74 31.82 13.40
CA LEU A 33 -23.64 32.94 13.50
C LEU A 33 -24.98 32.47 14.06
N LEU A 34 -25.28 32.78 15.31
CA LEU A 34 -26.55 32.41 15.96
C LEU A 34 -27.63 33.39 15.52
N LEU A 35 -28.63 32.89 14.82
CA LEU A 35 -29.79 33.63 14.36
C LEU A 35 -31.02 33.35 15.21
N SER A 36 -31.82 34.37 15.51
CA SER A 36 -33.18 34.21 16.00
C SER A 36 -34.10 33.68 14.89
N GLU A 37 -35.31 33.29 15.23
CA GLU A 37 -36.34 32.88 14.26
C GLU A 37 -36.68 33.98 13.22
N ASN A 38 -36.52 35.23 13.59
CA ASN A 38 -36.76 36.39 12.72
C ASN A 38 -35.53 36.78 11.88
N GLY A 39 -34.43 36.02 11.96
CA GLY A 39 -33.19 36.27 11.22
C GLY A 39 -32.28 37.33 11.81
N THR A 40 -32.50 37.79 13.03
CA THR A 40 -31.60 38.72 13.71
C THR A 40 -30.37 37.97 14.20
N LEU A 41 -29.17 38.51 13.94
CA LEU A 41 -27.92 37.97 14.50
C LEU A 41 -27.86 38.28 16.00
N GLU A 42 -27.95 37.26 16.85
CA GLU A 42 -27.93 37.42 18.29
C GLU A 42 -26.52 37.31 18.86
N GLN A 43 -25.72 36.36 18.37
CA GLN A 43 -24.40 36.11 18.88
C GLN A 43 -23.51 35.47 17.82
N VAL A 44 -22.19 35.67 17.92
CA VAL A 44 -21.18 34.87 17.26
C VAL A 44 -20.60 33.88 18.27
N ILE A 45 -20.55 32.60 17.92
CA ILE A 45 -20.06 31.53 18.76
C ILE A 45 -18.73 31.02 18.17
N ASP A 46 -17.66 31.06 18.95
CA ASP A 46 -16.42 30.39 18.59
C ASP A 46 -16.62 28.87 18.71
N ILE A 47 -16.45 28.14 17.60
CA ILE A 47 -16.59 26.68 17.51
C ILE A 47 -15.26 25.99 17.25
N GLN A 48 -14.15 26.71 17.35
CA GLN A 48 -12.82 26.14 17.22
C GLN A 48 -12.55 25.15 18.34
N THR A 49 -11.67 24.19 18.05
CA THR A 49 -11.28 23.14 19.01
C THR A 49 -9.80 23.24 19.30
N GLU A 50 -9.40 23.03 20.54
CA GLU A 50 -7.98 22.95 20.88
C GLU A 50 -7.36 21.66 20.35
N GLN A 51 -6.29 21.80 19.56
CA GLN A 51 -5.56 20.71 18.95
C GLN A 51 -4.08 20.76 19.29
N PRO A 52 -3.43 19.62 19.58
CA PRO A 52 -1.99 19.59 19.85
C PRO A 52 -1.20 19.86 18.56
N ARG A 53 -0.32 20.85 18.60
CA ARG A 53 0.65 21.14 17.54
C ARG A 53 2.06 21.12 18.13
N GLY A 54 2.68 19.95 18.07
CA GLY A 54 3.94 19.71 18.78
C GLY A 54 3.73 19.73 20.30
N LYS A 55 4.41 20.66 21.01
CA LYS A 55 4.27 20.82 22.47
C LYS A 55 3.23 21.86 22.91
N LYS A 56 2.51 22.49 21.95
CA LYS A 56 1.54 23.55 22.25
C LYS A 56 0.14 23.11 21.83
N MET A 57 -0.85 23.51 22.62
CA MET A 57 -2.25 23.48 22.19
C MET A 57 -2.51 24.75 21.38
N VAL A 58 -3.16 24.61 20.24
CA VAL A 58 -3.56 25.74 19.37
C VAL A 58 -5.03 25.58 19.02
N SER A 59 -5.75 26.71 19.02
CA SER A 59 -7.12 26.74 18.54
C SER A 59 -7.12 26.50 17.03
N ALA A 60 -7.94 25.55 16.59
CA ALA A 60 -8.04 25.14 15.19
C ALA A 60 -9.51 25.07 14.76
N PRO A 61 -9.84 25.49 13.52
CA PRO A 61 -11.19 25.41 12.99
C PRO A 61 -11.76 23.99 13.06
N GLN A 62 -13.03 23.88 13.43
CA GLN A 62 -13.76 22.62 13.40
C GLN A 62 -14.00 22.18 11.95
N ILE A 63 -13.87 20.89 11.66
CA ILE A 63 -14.20 20.34 10.34
C ILE A 63 -15.64 19.85 10.38
N LEU A 64 -16.48 20.43 9.50
CA LEU A 64 -17.89 20.06 9.37
C LEU A 64 -18.18 19.61 7.93
N SER A 65 -19.08 18.61 7.78
CA SER A 65 -19.61 18.22 6.47
C SER A 65 -20.65 19.24 6.02
N LEU A 66 -20.33 20.01 4.99
CA LEU A 66 -21.10 21.15 4.52
C LEU A 66 -21.31 21.11 3.02
N PRO A 67 -22.27 21.89 2.47
CA PRO A 67 -22.37 22.11 1.02
C PRO A 67 -21.00 22.39 0.41
N ALA A 68 -20.67 21.63 -0.65
CA ALA A 68 -19.33 21.67 -1.24
C ALA A 68 -18.99 23.06 -1.76
N PRO A 69 -17.86 23.65 -1.35
CA PRO A 69 -17.51 25.01 -1.76
C PRO A 69 -17.15 25.06 -3.25
N VAL A 70 -17.56 26.12 -3.93
CA VAL A 70 -17.21 26.38 -5.33
C VAL A 70 -15.73 26.73 -5.47
N LYS A 71 -15.08 26.27 -6.55
CA LYS A 71 -13.70 26.68 -6.87
C LYS A 71 -13.69 28.10 -7.41
N ARG A 72 -13.03 29.02 -6.68
CA ARG A 72 -12.90 30.43 -7.03
C ARG A 72 -11.53 30.71 -7.65
N THR A 73 -11.45 30.74 -8.95
CA THR A 73 -10.21 31.12 -9.66
C THR A 73 -10.25 32.59 -10.11
N VAL A 74 -11.39 33.04 -10.65
CA VAL A 74 -11.66 34.42 -11.08
C VAL A 74 -13.13 34.72 -10.82
N GLY A 75 -13.44 35.97 -10.41
CA GLY A 75 -14.83 36.44 -10.24
C GLY A 75 -15.36 36.29 -8.80
N VAL A 76 -16.69 36.46 -8.68
CA VAL A 76 -17.46 36.32 -7.44
C VAL A 76 -18.37 35.10 -7.57
N ALA A 77 -18.29 34.19 -6.61
CA ALA A 77 -19.15 33.02 -6.50
C ALA A 77 -19.36 32.69 -5.01
N ALA A 78 -20.60 32.68 -4.55
CA ALA A 78 -20.95 32.41 -3.16
C ALA A 78 -21.00 30.90 -2.88
N ASN A 79 -20.66 30.49 -1.67
CA ASN A 79 -20.98 29.17 -1.16
C ASN A 79 -22.31 29.20 -0.41
N PHE A 80 -22.99 28.05 -0.36
CA PHE A 80 -24.23 27.94 0.38
C PHE A 80 -23.95 27.63 1.87
N LEU A 81 -24.57 28.37 2.77
CA LEU A 81 -24.56 28.29 4.24
C LEU A 81 -23.21 28.51 4.93
N CYS A 82 -22.08 28.42 4.24
CA CYS A 82 -20.77 28.55 4.85
C CYS A 82 -19.81 29.31 3.94
N ASP A 83 -19.34 30.46 4.39
CA ASP A 83 -18.36 31.28 3.67
C ASP A 83 -17.60 32.20 4.64
N ASN A 84 -16.65 32.98 4.12
CA ASN A 84 -15.97 34.01 4.90
C ASN A 84 -16.83 35.27 5.11
N ALA A 85 -16.36 36.18 5.99
CA ALA A 85 -17.07 37.38 6.36
C ALA A 85 -17.47 38.27 5.18
N GLY A 86 -16.68 38.30 4.10
CA GLY A 86 -17.00 39.08 2.91
C GLY A 86 -18.28 38.65 2.20
N TYR A 87 -18.56 37.33 2.23
CA TYR A 87 -19.77 36.77 1.61
C TYR A 87 -20.97 36.74 2.57
N LEU A 88 -20.78 36.43 3.84
CA LEU A 88 -21.91 36.29 4.76
C LEU A 88 -22.28 37.57 5.48
N LEU A 89 -21.31 38.46 5.74
CA LEU A 89 -21.53 39.70 6.50
C LEU A 89 -21.30 40.98 5.67
N GLY A 90 -20.69 40.86 4.49
CA GLY A 90 -20.36 42.00 3.65
C GLY A 90 -19.22 42.86 4.18
N ILE A 91 -18.31 42.30 4.99
CA ILE A 91 -17.17 43.01 5.58
C ILE A 91 -15.86 42.28 5.31
N ASP A 92 -14.78 43.01 5.08
CA ASP A 92 -13.44 42.47 4.95
C ASP A 92 -12.36 43.39 5.53
N SER A 93 -11.14 42.88 5.69
CA SER A 93 -9.95 43.62 6.11
C SER A 93 -9.15 44.20 4.92
N LYS A 94 -9.55 43.94 3.66
CA LYS A 94 -8.73 44.19 2.47
C LYS A 94 -8.98 45.55 1.83
N GLY A 95 -9.92 46.33 2.36
CA GLY A 95 -10.22 47.70 1.88
C GLY A 95 -10.78 47.75 0.43
N LYS A 96 -11.56 46.73 0.01
CA LYS A 96 -12.19 46.67 -1.31
C LYS A 96 -13.71 46.64 -1.18
N PRO A 97 -14.36 47.75 -0.74
CA PRO A 97 -15.77 47.76 -0.37
C PRO A 97 -16.71 47.34 -1.50
N GLN A 98 -16.42 47.77 -2.73
CA GLN A 98 -17.24 47.37 -3.88
C GLN A 98 -17.26 45.86 -4.09
N ARG A 99 -16.08 45.21 -4.09
CA ARG A 99 -15.99 43.77 -4.25
C ARG A 99 -16.66 43.03 -3.08
N THR A 100 -16.52 43.53 -1.88
CA THR A 100 -17.13 42.91 -0.68
C THR A 100 -18.65 43.01 -0.77
N ARG A 101 -19.20 44.11 -1.27
CA ARG A 101 -20.63 44.26 -1.55
C ARG A 101 -21.10 43.29 -2.63
N GLU A 102 -20.36 43.13 -3.73
CA GLU A 102 -20.66 42.16 -4.78
C GLU A 102 -20.67 40.73 -4.23
N CYS A 103 -19.73 40.36 -3.33
CA CYS A 103 -19.68 39.06 -2.67
C CYS A 103 -20.92 38.80 -1.80
N PHE A 104 -21.33 39.78 -1.01
CA PHE A 104 -22.51 39.68 -0.15
C PHE A 104 -23.80 39.56 -0.98
N GLU A 105 -23.95 40.35 -2.03
CA GLU A 105 -25.13 40.26 -2.93
C GLU A 105 -25.20 38.92 -3.66
N ALA A 106 -24.06 38.36 -4.07
CA ALA A 106 -24.01 37.02 -4.64
C ALA A 106 -24.45 35.97 -3.64
N SER A 107 -24.03 36.11 -2.36
CA SER A 107 -24.45 35.20 -1.27
C SER A 107 -25.94 35.35 -0.97
N ARG A 108 -26.45 36.58 -0.86
CA ARG A 108 -27.89 36.86 -0.68
C ARG A 108 -28.71 36.16 -1.78
N SER A 109 -28.38 36.43 -3.04
CA SER A 109 -29.11 35.89 -4.19
C SER A 109 -29.12 34.34 -4.20
N LEU A 110 -27.98 33.70 -3.90
CA LEU A 110 -27.89 32.27 -3.82
C LEU A 110 -28.79 31.69 -2.72
N HIS A 111 -28.75 32.29 -1.52
CA HIS A 111 -29.55 31.82 -0.40
C HIS A 111 -31.04 32.05 -0.63
N GLU A 112 -31.43 33.20 -1.19
CA GLU A 112 -32.82 33.48 -1.57
C GLU A 112 -33.34 32.46 -2.59
N GLN A 113 -32.54 32.14 -3.59
CA GLN A 113 -32.89 31.13 -4.61
C GLN A 113 -33.07 29.74 -4.00
N LEU A 114 -32.10 29.27 -3.19
CA LEU A 114 -32.10 27.90 -2.68
C LEU A 114 -33.09 27.67 -1.54
N LEU A 115 -33.38 28.72 -0.76
CA LEU A 115 -34.33 28.65 0.35
C LEU A 115 -35.75 29.04 -0.03
N ALA A 116 -35.99 29.47 -1.28
CA ALA A 116 -37.33 29.78 -1.78
C ALA A 116 -38.25 28.56 -1.66
N GLY A 117 -39.33 28.71 -0.89
CA GLY A 117 -40.32 27.64 -0.70
C GLY A 117 -39.87 26.49 0.23
N VAL A 118 -38.71 26.62 0.88
CA VAL A 118 -38.28 25.61 1.89
C VAL A 118 -39.02 25.87 3.21
N ASP A 119 -39.90 24.96 3.58
CA ASP A 119 -40.67 25.07 4.82
C ASP A 119 -39.87 24.52 6.01
N SER A 120 -39.09 25.41 6.61
CA SER A 120 -38.28 25.13 7.80
C SER A 120 -38.05 26.44 8.57
N PRO A 121 -38.11 26.44 9.92
CA PRO A 121 -37.72 27.59 10.74
C PRO A 121 -36.28 28.07 10.44
N ALA A 122 -35.34 27.11 10.29
CA ALA A 122 -33.95 27.41 9.98
C ALA A 122 -33.78 28.10 8.61
N ALA A 123 -34.50 27.63 7.58
CA ALA A 123 -34.50 28.27 6.27
C ALA A 123 -35.06 29.68 6.30
N ARG A 124 -36.18 29.88 7.02
CA ARG A 124 -36.80 31.20 7.20
C ARG A 124 -35.87 32.18 7.92
N ALA A 125 -35.19 31.75 8.96
CA ALA A 125 -34.23 32.57 9.71
C ALA A 125 -33.08 33.07 8.82
N VAL A 126 -32.46 32.20 8.02
CA VAL A 126 -31.38 32.56 7.10
C VAL A 126 -31.88 33.49 6.00
N ALA A 127 -33.04 33.21 5.40
CA ALA A 127 -33.64 34.09 4.39
C ALA A 127 -34.02 35.48 4.96
N ALA A 128 -34.51 35.54 6.20
CA ALA A 128 -34.79 36.79 6.89
C ALA A 128 -33.51 37.58 7.22
N PHE A 129 -32.45 36.89 7.66
CA PHE A 129 -31.14 37.50 7.88
C PHE A 129 -30.64 38.23 6.62
N PHE A 130 -30.56 37.56 5.47
CA PHE A 130 -30.08 38.19 4.24
C PHE A 130 -30.95 39.35 3.75
N ARG A 131 -32.25 39.39 4.08
CA ARG A 131 -33.15 40.49 3.76
C ARG A 131 -32.95 41.70 4.64
N SER A 132 -32.66 41.52 5.92
CA SER A 132 -32.58 42.57 6.93
C SER A 132 -31.17 43.04 7.25
N TRP A 133 -30.15 42.23 6.95
CA TRP A 133 -28.76 42.55 7.27
C TRP A 133 -28.20 43.66 6.39
N ASP A 134 -27.65 44.70 7.03
CA ASP A 134 -27.00 45.81 6.37
C ASP A 134 -25.46 45.73 6.55
N PRO A 135 -24.70 45.45 5.48
CA PRO A 135 -23.23 45.42 5.51
C PRO A 135 -22.58 46.73 5.96
N GLU A 136 -23.24 47.87 5.77
CA GLU A 136 -22.65 49.18 6.11
C GLU A 136 -22.56 49.40 7.62
N THR A 137 -23.52 48.86 8.37
CA THR A 137 -23.56 48.92 9.83
C THR A 137 -22.99 47.68 10.52
N ALA A 138 -22.61 46.67 9.75
CA ALA A 138 -22.18 45.36 10.26
C ALA A 138 -21.02 45.46 11.26
N ARG A 139 -20.04 46.32 11.05
CA ARG A 139 -18.88 46.48 11.93
C ARG A 139 -19.22 46.99 13.33
N GLU A 140 -20.35 47.71 13.47
CA GLU A 140 -20.83 48.26 14.73
C GLU A 140 -21.83 47.36 15.43
N HIS A 141 -22.13 46.18 14.82
CA HIS A 141 -23.15 45.28 15.35
C HIS A 141 -22.66 44.61 16.66
N PRO A 142 -23.42 44.73 17.76
CA PRO A 142 -22.96 44.28 19.08
C PRO A 142 -22.56 42.80 19.13
N ALA A 143 -23.26 41.96 18.38
CA ALA A 143 -22.97 40.52 18.35
C ALA A 143 -21.61 40.18 17.71
N LEU A 144 -21.00 41.10 16.93
CA LEU A 144 -19.68 40.89 16.33
C LEU A 144 -18.53 41.44 17.19
N ALA A 145 -18.82 42.27 18.18
CA ALA A 145 -17.80 43.06 18.90
C ALA A 145 -16.68 42.22 19.50
N GLU A 146 -16.99 41.03 20.05
CA GLU A 146 -16.01 40.14 20.70
C GLU A 146 -15.06 39.48 19.71
N HIS A 147 -15.54 39.09 18.52
CA HIS A 147 -14.79 38.28 17.57
C HIS A 147 -14.51 39.00 16.23
N LEU A 148 -14.77 40.30 16.14
CA LEU A 148 -14.69 41.05 14.87
C LEU A 148 -13.30 40.96 14.20
N GLU A 149 -12.24 41.19 14.96
CA GLU A 149 -10.87 41.18 14.43
C GLU A 149 -10.46 39.78 13.96
N ASP A 150 -10.83 38.74 14.70
CA ASP A 150 -10.53 37.36 14.36
C ASP A 150 -11.29 36.93 13.10
N ILE A 151 -12.56 37.29 12.98
CA ILE A 151 -13.40 37.04 11.80
C ILE A 151 -12.81 37.75 10.57
N LEU A 152 -12.34 38.99 10.72
CA LEU A 152 -11.69 39.77 9.65
C LEU A 152 -10.31 39.24 9.28
N SER A 153 -9.60 38.56 10.21
CA SER A 153 -8.33 37.96 9.93
C SER A 153 -8.45 36.74 9.02
N GLY A 154 -9.63 36.09 8.97
CA GLY A 154 -9.95 34.94 8.11
C GLY A 154 -10.73 33.85 8.84
N GLY A 155 -11.13 32.85 8.09
CA GLY A 155 -11.95 31.75 8.57
C GLY A 155 -13.35 31.76 7.97
N ASN A 156 -13.98 30.56 7.98
CA ASN A 156 -15.36 30.46 7.51
C ASN A 156 -16.33 30.57 8.68
N LEU A 157 -17.46 31.12 8.37
CA LEU A 157 -18.62 31.29 9.24
C LEU A 157 -19.74 30.38 8.77
N ILE A 158 -20.61 29.96 9.70
CA ILE A 158 -21.76 29.09 9.41
C ILE A 158 -22.99 29.59 10.16
N PHE A 159 -24.18 29.32 9.64
CA PHE A 159 -25.42 29.67 10.32
C PHE A 159 -25.87 28.61 11.32
N ARG A 160 -26.35 29.08 12.47
CA ARG A 160 -26.96 28.30 13.53
C ARG A 160 -28.23 28.99 14.06
N THR A 161 -29.21 28.18 14.44
CA THR A 161 -30.39 28.64 15.23
C THR A 161 -30.35 28.02 16.62
N LEU A 162 -31.32 28.33 17.47
CA LEU A 162 -31.44 27.67 18.78
C LEU A 162 -31.62 26.14 18.66
N ASP A 163 -32.29 25.67 17.60
CA ASP A 163 -32.50 24.24 17.32
C ASP A 163 -31.24 23.52 16.79
N GLY A 164 -30.20 24.26 16.41
CA GLY A 164 -28.94 23.69 15.92
C GLY A 164 -28.41 24.31 14.64
N TYR A 165 -27.48 23.63 14.01
CA TYR A 165 -26.88 24.09 12.75
C TYR A 165 -27.84 23.99 11.58
N VAL A 166 -27.96 25.05 10.79
CA VAL A 166 -28.88 25.15 9.64
C VAL A 166 -28.60 24.08 8.57
N HIS A 167 -27.33 23.76 8.31
CA HIS A 167 -26.96 22.71 7.35
C HIS A 167 -27.40 21.29 7.75
N ARG A 168 -27.81 21.08 9.01
CA ARG A 168 -28.35 19.80 9.51
C ARG A 168 -29.87 19.69 9.36
N ASP A 169 -30.55 20.79 9.06
CA ASP A 169 -32.00 20.77 8.84
C ASP A 169 -32.33 19.89 7.60
N PRO A 170 -33.24 18.91 7.75
CA PRO A 170 -33.53 17.96 6.66
C PRO A 170 -34.15 18.62 5.41
N SER A 171 -34.89 19.73 5.56
CA SER A 171 -35.51 20.45 4.44
C SER A 171 -34.48 21.29 3.69
N VAL A 172 -33.56 21.92 4.41
CA VAL A 172 -32.43 22.66 3.84
C VAL A 172 -31.47 21.73 3.11
N ARG A 173 -31.18 20.56 3.68
CA ARG A 173 -30.37 19.53 3.02
C ARG A 173 -30.99 19.08 1.71
N ARG A 174 -32.29 18.73 1.71
CA ARG A 174 -33.00 18.35 0.48
C ARG A 174 -32.96 19.43 -0.60
N ALA A 175 -33.08 20.70 -0.20
CA ALA A 175 -33.00 21.82 -1.16
C ALA A 175 -31.61 21.90 -1.81
N TRP A 176 -30.54 21.72 -1.03
CA TRP A 176 -29.18 21.68 -1.56
C TRP A 176 -28.95 20.47 -2.46
N ASP A 177 -29.36 19.29 -2.02
CA ASP A 177 -29.19 18.05 -2.79
C ASP A 177 -29.90 18.12 -4.14
N ALA A 178 -31.13 18.68 -4.17
CA ALA A 178 -31.88 18.91 -5.39
C ALA A 178 -31.20 19.94 -6.33
N PHE A 179 -30.70 21.04 -5.77
CA PHE A 179 -29.92 22.02 -6.52
C PHE A 179 -28.66 21.42 -7.12
N TYR A 180 -27.87 20.70 -6.32
CA TYR A 180 -26.63 20.06 -6.77
C TYR A 180 -26.88 19.03 -7.88
N GLN A 181 -27.99 18.28 -7.81
CA GLN A 181 -28.39 17.34 -8.85
C GLN A 181 -28.87 18.03 -10.12
N ALA A 182 -29.59 19.14 -9.99
CA ALA A 182 -30.08 19.94 -11.13
C ALA A 182 -28.97 20.75 -11.82
N GLU A 183 -27.90 21.11 -11.11
CA GLU A 183 -26.76 21.89 -11.63
C GLU A 183 -25.85 21.00 -12.50
N GLY A 184 -26.36 20.50 -13.60
CA GLY A 184 -25.66 19.61 -14.52
C GLY A 184 -25.92 19.96 -15.97
N ASP A 185 -25.49 21.16 -16.43
CA ASP A 185 -25.44 21.56 -17.85
C ASP A 185 -24.37 20.79 -18.66
N GLY A 186 -23.86 19.68 -18.11
CA GLY A 186 -22.89 18.85 -18.80
C GLY A 186 -23.51 18.06 -19.97
N PRO A 187 -22.68 17.61 -20.93
CA PRO A 187 -23.12 16.75 -22.02
C PRO A 187 -23.80 15.51 -21.47
N GLN A 188 -24.99 15.19 -22.01
CA GLN A 188 -25.73 14.00 -21.59
C GLN A 188 -25.15 12.74 -22.22
N GLY A 189 -25.11 11.65 -21.47
CA GLY A 189 -24.60 10.39 -21.95
C GLY A 189 -24.93 9.21 -21.03
N ILE A 190 -24.58 7.99 -21.44
CA ILE A 190 -24.69 6.80 -20.60
C ILE A 190 -23.39 6.65 -19.81
N CYS A 191 -23.49 6.62 -18.49
CA CYS A 191 -22.35 6.40 -17.62
C CYS A 191 -21.80 4.97 -17.78
N LEU A 192 -20.54 4.83 -18.17
CA LEU A 192 -19.88 3.51 -18.33
C LEU A 192 -19.70 2.76 -16.99
N VAL A 193 -19.80 3.44 -15.85
CA VAL A 193 -19.65 2.84 -14.52
C VAL A 193 -20.98 2.30 -13.99
N THR A 194 -22.07 3.09 -14.13
CA THR A 194 -23.36 2.76 -13.55
C THR A 194 -24.37 2.25 -14.57
N GLY A 195 -24.12 2.44 -15.86
CA GLY A 195 -25.08 2.12 -16.94
C GLY A 195 -26.27 3.09 -17.03
N GLN A 196 -26.33 4.13 -16.18
CA GLN A 196 -27.45 5.07 -16.14
C GLN A 196 -27.23 6.26 -17.07
N PRO A 197 -28.29 6.76 -17.73
CA PRO A 197 -28.21 8.01 -18.46
C PRO A 197 -28.13 9.19 -17.51
N GLY A 198 -27.43 10.25 -17.92
CA GLY A 198 -27.30 11.46 -17.11
C GLY A 198 -26.14 12.36 -17.55
N PRO A 199 -25.87 13.44 -16.81
CA PRO A 199 -24.78 14.35 -17.10
C PRO A 199 -23.42 13.65 -16.91
N VAL A 200 -22.55 13.83 -17.91
CA VAL A 200 -21.18 13.28 -17.92
C VAL A 200 -20.24 14.31 -17.30
N GLU A 201 -19.41 13.86 -16.36
CA GLU A 201 -18.39 14.71 -15.75
C GLU A 201 -17.23 14.93 -16.73
N SER A 202 -17.01 16.18 -17.13
CA SER A 202 -15.99 16.55 -18.12
C SER A 202 -14.56 16.36 -17.59
N VAL A 203 -14.33 16.68 -16.31
CA VAL A 203 -13.03 16.55 -15.64
C VAL A 203 -13.23 15.95 -14.26
N HIS A 204 -12.75 14.73 -14.08
CA HIS A 204 -12.91 14.04 -12.80
C HIS A 204 -12.14 14.73 -11.67
N PRO A 205 -12.64 14.67 -10.42
CA PRO A 205 -11.92 15.17 -9.26
C PRO A 205 -10.54 14.50 -9.10
N ALA A 206 -9.57 15.24 -8.54
CA ALA A 206 -8.21 14.77 -8.40
C ALA A 206 -8.08 13.75 -7.27
N ILE A 207 -7.25 12.74 -7.49
CA ILE A 207 -6.80 11.79 -6.49
C ILE A 207 -5.56 12.34 -5.79
N LYS A 208 -5.59 12.39 -4.46
CA LYS A 208 -4.53 12.92 -3.59
C LYS A 208 -3.77 11.79 -2.88
N ASN A 209 -2.68 12.14 -2.23
CA ASN A 209 -1.89 11.24 -1.35
C ASN A 209 -1.23 10.04 -2.04
N VAL A 210 -1.18 9.97 -3.36
CA VAL A 210 -0.34 8.99 -4.06
C VAL A 210 1.11 9.47 -3.98
N ALA A 211 1.99 8.61 -3.53
CA ALA A 211 3.39 8.95 -3.30
C ALA A 211 4.10 9.37 -4.59
N GLY A 212 4.79 10.50 -4.56
CA GLY A 212 5.48 11.08 -5.73
C GLY A 212 4.56 11.79 -6.73
N ALA A 213 3.23 11.79 -6.54
CA ALA A 213 2.32 12.60 -7.33
C ALA A 213 2.32 14.08 -6.88
N GLN A 214 1.74 14.96 -7.69
CA GLN A 214 1.61 16.39 -7.37
C GLN A 214 0.76 16.60 -6.10
N SER A 215 1.10 17.59 -5.30
CA SER A 215 0.38 17.92 -4.05
C SER A 215 -1.08 18.34 -4.30
N SER A 216 -1.38 18.92 -5.47
CA SER A 216 -2.74 19.24 -5.92
C SER A 216 -3.57 18.00 -6.27
N GLY A 217 -2.92 16.84 -6.40
CA GLY A 217 -3.48 15.57 -6.84
C GLY A 217 -3.25 15.31 -8.32
N ALA A 218 -3.57 14.09 -8.73
CA ALA A 218 -3.44 13.60 -10.10
C ALA A 218 -4.72 12.91 -10.57
N ALA A 219 -4.95 12.85 -11.88
CA ALA A 219 -6.14 12.25 -12.44
C ALA A 219 -5.96 10.74 -12.67
N LEU A 220 -6.95 9.94 -12.26
CA LEU A 220 -6.99 8.52 -12.62
C LEU A 220 -7.52 8.32 -14.04
N VAL A 221 -8.54 9.09 -14.43
CA VAL A 221 -9.10 9.13 -15.79
C VAL A 221 -8.96 10.55 -16.31
N SER A 222 -8.31 10.74 -17.46
CA SER A 222 -8.08 12.06 -18.05
C SER A 222 -7.70 11.95 -19.54
N PHE A 223 -8.28 12.84 -20.35
CA PHE A 223 -8.05 12.97 -21.79
C PHE A 223 -7.64 14.39 -22.13
N ASN A 224 -6.54 14.85 -21.53
CA ASN A 224 -6.07 16.22 -21.58
C ASN A 224 -5.16 16.57 -22.80
N ALA A 225 -5.04 15.68 -23.76
CA ALA A 225 -4.28 15.91 -24.99
C ALA A 225 -5.04 15.37 -26.21
N PRO A 226 -4.93 16.01 -27.39
CA PRO A 226 -5.63 15.55 -28.60
C PRO A 226 -5.34 14.11 -28.98
N ALA A 227 -4.12 13.61 -28.69
CA ALA A 227 -3.72 12.23 -28.95
C ALA A 227 -4.52 11.19 -28.14
N PHE A 228 -5.22 11.57 -27.08
CA PHE A 228 -6.09 10.73 -26.28
C PHE A 228 -7.56 10.78 -26.68
N CYS A 229 -7.90 11.67 -27.64
CA CYS A 229 -9.25 11.91 -28.09
C CYS A 229 -9.55 11.16 -29.38
N SER A 230 -10.77 10.65 -29.53
CA SER A 230 -11.21 9.92 -30.71
C SER A 230 -12.63 10.34 -31.11
N TYR A 231 -12.98 10.19 -32.37
CA TYR A 231 -14.33 10.45 -32.90
C TYR A 231 -14.86 11.88 -32.60
N GLY A 232 -13.96 12.88 -32.58
CA GLY A 232 -14.34 14.28 -32.28
C GLY A 232 -14.81 14.52 -30.86
N LYS A 233 -14.61 13.55 -29.95
CA LYS A 233 -14.94 13.72 -28.53
C LYS A 233 -13.80 14.40 -27.78
N GLU A 234 -14.15 15.26 -26.85
CA GLU A 234 -13.20 15.97 -26.00
C GLU A 234 -13.26 15.45 -24.56
N GLN A 235 -12.18 15.61 -23.84
CA GLN A 235 -12.08 15.28 -22.43
C GLN A 235 -12.69 13.90 -22.09
N ASN A 236 -13.37 13.78 -20.96
CA ASN A 236 -13.97 12.52 -20.49
C ASN A 236 -15.21 12.07 -21.30
N LEU A 237 -15.62 12.79 -22.33
CA LEU A 237 -16.58 12.26 -23.31
C LEU A 237 -16.03 11.07 -24.09
N ASN A 238 -14.71 10.88 -24.10
CA ASN A 238 -14.05 9.68 -24.64
C ASN A 238 -14.30 8.43 -23.77
N ALA A 239 -14.57 8.60 -22.46
CA ALA A 239 -14.96 7.53 -21.53
C ALA A 239 -16.06 8.07 -20.60
N PRO A 240 -17.30 8.24 -21.08
CA PRO A 240 -18.35 8.94 -20.35
C PRO A 240 -18.61 8.31 -18.98
N THR A 241 -18.35 9.09 -17.95
CA THR A 241 -18.58 8.74 -16.55
C THR A 241 -19.51 9.78 -15.96
N GLY A 242 -20.63 9.35 -15.42
CA GLY A 242 -21.63 10.25 -14.83
C GLY A 242 -21.06 11.01 -13.60
N LYS A 243 -21.57 12.20 -13.34
CA LYS A 243 -21.18 13.10 -12.23
C LYS A 243 -21.13 12.36 -10.88
N TYR A 244 -22.17 11.58 -10.57
CA TYR A 244 -22.21 10.75 -9.36
C TYR A 244 -21.07 9.74 -9.29
N ALA A 245 -20.84 8.97 -10.36
CA ALA A 245 -19.81 7.94 -10.36
C ALA A 245 -18.40 8.53 -10.28
N ALA A 246 -18.16 9.68 -10.96
CA ALA A 246 -16.89 10.41 -10.88
C ALA A 246 -16.61 10.89 -9.45
N PHE A 247 -17.60 11.46 -8.79
CA PHE A 247 -17.51 11.87 -7.39
C PHE A 247 -17.30 10.66 -6.47
N ALA A 248 -18.11 9.62 -6.60
CA ALA A 248 -18.11 8.46 -5.72
C ALA A 248 -16.77 7.72 -5.72
N TYR A 249 -16.24 7.36 -6.91
CA TYR A 249 -14.98 6.62 -6.96
C TYR A 249 -13.78 7.45 -6.50
N THR A 250 -13.77 8.76 -6.79
CA THR A 250 -12.67 9.63 -6.37
C THR A 250 -12.70 9.88 -4.86
N SER A 251 -13.89 10.03 -4.28
CA SER A 251 -14.06 10.18 -2.84
C SER A 251 -13.65 8.91 -2.09
N ALA A 252 -14.10 7.74 -2.54
CA ALA A 252 -13.71 6.45 -1.97
C ALA A 252 -12.19 6.22 -2.03
N LEU A 253 -11.58 6.49 -3.19
CA LEU A 253 -10.14 6.31 -3.36
C LEU A 253 -9.34 7.31 -2.52
N ASN A 254 -9.79 8.57 -2.44
CA ASN A 254 -9.17 9.57 -1.57
C ASN A 254 -9.29 9.20 -0.08
N ALA A 255 -10.41 8.61 0.34
CA ALA A 255 -10.58 8.12 1.72
C ALA A 255 -9.60 6.97 2.02
N LEU A 256 -9.47 5.99 1.11
CA LEU A 256 -8.49 4.91 1.24
C LEU A 256 -7.05 5.44 1.30
N LEU A 257 -6.70 6.38 0.45
CA LEU A 257 -5.34 6.97 0.40
C LEU A 257 -5.04 7.94 1.56
N ALA A 258 -6.06 8.43 2.26
CA ALA A 258 -5.90 9.26 3.47
C ALA A 258 -5.63 8.41 4.71
N ASP A 259 -6.01 7.15 4.70
CA ASP A 259 -5.80 6.19 5.79
C ASP A 259 -4.36 5.66 5.77
N ARG A 260 -3.46 6.38 6.45
CA ARG A 260 -2.02 6.09 6.44
C ARG A 260 -1.65 4.75 7.05
N GLU A 261 -2.52 4.17 7.86
CA GLU A 261 -2.30 2.87 8.49
C GLU A 261 -2.46 1.74 7.48
N HIS A 262 -3.34 1.92 6.47
CA HIS A 262 -3.65 0.89 5.46
C HIS A 262 -3.09 1.18 4.06
N VAL A 263 -2.27 2.23 3.94
CA VAL A 263 -1.53 2.51 2.71
C VAL A 263 -0.09 2.04 2.85
N PHE A 264 0.34 1.15 1.97
CA PHE A 264 1.73 0.70 1.96
C PHE A 264 2.39 0.92 0.60
N ARG A 265 3.71 0.90 0.59
CA ARG A 265 4.51 1.15 -0.61
C ARG A 265 5.26 -0.10 -1.02
N VAL A 266 5.20 -0.41 -2.31
CA VAL A 266 5.95 -1.50 -2.91
C VAL A 266 6.63 -0.99 -4.18
N GLY A 267 7.93 -0.75 -4.09
CA GLY A 267 8.67 -0.06 -5.15
C GLY A 267 8.16 1.37 -5.35
N ASP A 268 7.74 1.69 -6.58
CA ASP A 268 7.14 2.97 -6.95
C ASP A 268 5.62 3.02 -6.76
N ALA A 269 4.99 1.89 -6.43
CA ALA A 269 3.56 1.79 -6.28
C ALA A 269 3.09 2.16 -4.86
N THR A 270 2.05 2.99 -4.78
CA THR A 270 1.22 3.19 -3.59
C THR A 270 0.07 2.18 -3.66
N VAL A 271 -0.05 1.33 -2.66
CA VAL A 271 -1.01 0.23 -2.64
C VAL A 271 -2.08 0.50 -1.59
N VAL A 272 -3.33 0.36 -1.98
CA VAL A 272 -4.51 0.37 -1.10
C VAL A 272 -5.29 -0.93 -1.29
N CYS A 273 -5.99 -1.35 -0.23
CA CYS A 273 -6.86 -2.51 -0.27
C CYS A 273 -8.15 -2.25 0.50
N TRP A 274 -9.22 -2.96 0.16
CA TRP A 274 -10.50 -2.83 0.84
C TRP A 274 -11.36 -4.07 0.67
N ALA A 275 -12.17 -4.37 1.70
CA ALA A 275 -13.24 -5.33 1.61
C ALA A 275 -14.51 -4.65 1.08
N ARG A 276 -15.34 -5.39 0.35
CA ARG A 276 -16.62 -4.88 -0.16
C ARG A 276 -17.56 -4.40 0.95
N SER A 277 -17.48 -4.99 2.14
CA SER A 277 -18.27 -4.59 3.32
C SER A 277 -17.89 -3.24 3.92
N GLY A 278 -16.70 -2.71 3.62
CA GLY A 278 -16.19 -1.47 4.22
C GLY A 278 -15.69 -1.61 5.67
N GLU A 279 -15.51 -2.83 6.15
CA GLU A 279 -14.97 -3.14 7.49
C GLU A 279 -13.46 -3.14 7.47
N ARG A 280 -12.83 -2.41 8.39
CA ARG A 280 -11.37 -2.23 8.47
C ARG A 280 -10.62 -3.50 8.88
N GLY A 281 -11.20 -4.37 9.69
CA GLY A 281 -10.54 -5.58 10.17
C GLY A 281 -9.95 -6.45 9.06
N TYR A 282 -10.52 -6.42 7.85
CA TYR A 282 -9.93 -7.09 6.67
C TYR A 282 -8.61 -6.44 6.23
N GLN A 283 -8.53 -5.12 6.28
CA GLN A 283 -7.33 -4.38 5.91
C GLN A 283 -6.23 -4.58 6.94
N ASP A 284 -6.58 -4.55 8.24
CA ASP A 284 -5.66 -4.80 9.36
C ASP A 284 -4.98 -6.15 9.22
N VAL A 285 -5.76 -7.23 9.09
CA VAL A 285 -5.23 -8.58 8.92
C VAL A 285 -4.41 -8.72 7.63
N PHE A 286 -4.87 -8.14 6.53
CA PHE A 286 -4.12 -8.20 5.28
C PHE A 286 -2.76 -7.50 5.37
N GLN A 287 -2.69 -6.36 6.03
CA GLN A 287 -1.45 -5.60 6.17
C GLN A 287 -0.41 -6.30 7.05
N MET A 288 -0.85 -7.05 8.05
CA MET A 288 0.04 -7.82 8.93
C MET A 288 0.92 -8.80 8.15
N PHE A 289 0.44 -9.33 7.03
CA PHE A 289 1.25 -10.20 6.14
C PHE A 289 2.48 -9.53 5.55
N PHE A 290 2.47 -8.21 5.43
CA PHE A 290 3.57 -7.44 4.84
C PHE A 290 4.40 -6.70 5.89
N SER A 291 4.03 -6.85 7.17
CA SER A 291 4.73 -6.29 8.33
C SER A 291 5.64 -7.33 9.00
N ASP A 292 6.52 -6.85 9.88
CA ASP A 292 7.37 -7.73 10.70
C ASP A 292 6.59 -8.48 11.81
N PHE A 293 5.28 -8.19 11.96
CA PHE A 293 4.39 -8.79 12.97
C PHE A 293 3.74 -10.11 12.54
N TYR A 294 3.99 -10.61 11.34
CA TYR A 294 3.40 -11.86 10.85
C TYR A 294 3.77 -13.09 11.71
N ASP A 295 4.83 -13.02 12.47
CA ASP A 295 5.34 -14.14 13.28
C ASP A 295 4.60 -14.36 14.61
N GLU A 296 3.60 -13.56 14.95
CA GLU A 296 2.81 -13.74 16.17
C GLU A 296 1.91 -14.99 16.06
N THR A 297 1.96 -15.83 17.09
CA THR A 297 1.27 -17.14 17.11
C THR A 297 -0.24 -17.02 16.92
N ASP A 298 -0.86 -15.99 17.52
CA ASP A 298 -2.30 -15.75 17.42
C ASP A 298 -2.72 -15.38 16.00
N LEU A 299 -1.89 -14.61 15.29
CA LEU A 299 -2.14 -14.25 13.90
C LEU A 299 -2.03 -15.48 12.98
N LYS A 300 -1.07 -16.38 13.20
CA LYS A 300 -0.94 -17.62 12.41
C LYS A 300 -2.18 -18.50 12.55
N GLY A 301 -2.72 -18.61 13.75
CA GLY A 301 -3.97 -19.35 14.02
C GLY A 301 -5.17 -18.74 13.29
N LEU A 302 -5.33 -17.43 13.35
CA LEU A 302 -6.38 -16.68 12.69
C LEU A 302 -6.32 -16.84 11.17
N VAL A 303 -5.14 -16.65 10.59
CA VAL A 303 -4.88 -16.80 9.15
C VAL A 303 -5.13 -18.23 8.71
N GLY A 304 -4.65 -19.22 9.47
CA GLY A 304 -4.88 -20.64 9.19
C GLY A 304 -6.37 -20.98 9.09
N ALA A 305 -7.19 -20.49 10.02
CA ALA A 305 -8.64 -20.67 9.98
C ALA A 305 -9.29 -20.04 8.74
N LEU A 306 -8.93 -18.78 8.42
CA LEU A 306 -9.41 -18.08 7.24
C LEU A 306 -9.00 -18.77 5.93
N CYS A 307 -7.78 -19.29 5.86
CA CYS A 307 -7.30 -20.09 4.72
C CYS A 307 -8.08 -21.39 4.53
N GLN A 308 -8.55 -22.00 5.62
CA GLN A 308 -9.40 -23.20 5.59
C GLN A 308 -10.87 -22.89 5.26
N GLY A 309 -11.25 -21.61 5.13
CA GLY A 309 -12.61 -21.19 4.83
C GLY A 309 -13.49 -20.95 6.06
N ASN A 310 -12.90 -20.91 7.26
CA ASN A 310 -13.61 -20.69 8.52
C ASN A 310 -13.64 -19.19 8.85
N PRO A 311 -14.83 -18.59 9.11
CA PRO A 311 -14.92 -17.23 9.61
C PRO A 311 -14.28 -17.08 10.99
N VAL A 312 -13.64 -15.94 11.24
CA VAL A 312 -12.95 -15.62 12.49
C VAL A 312 -13.39 -14.26 13.01
N VAL A 313 -13.41 -14.05 14.31
CA VAL A 313 -13.63 -12.74 14.92
C VAL A 313 -12.26 -12.10 15.20
N TYR A 314 -12.06 -10.90 14.66
CA TYR A 314 -10.89 -10.08 14.89
C TYR A 314 -11.34 -8.67 15.24
N ASP A 315 -10.93 -8.13 16.39
CA ASP A 315 -11.29 -6.81 16.91
C ASP A 315 -12.79 -6.49 16.74
N GLU A 316 -13.65 -7.35 17.29
CA GLU A 316 -15.12 -7.30 17.21
C GLU A 316 -15.71 -7.47 15.79
N THR A 317 -14.89 -7.53 14.75
CA THR A 317 -15.32 -7.73 13.36
C THR A 317 -15.30 -9.22 13.00
N LYS A 318 -16.43 -9.74 12.50
CA LYS A 318 -16.48 -11.10 11.94
C LYS A 318 -15.93 -11.10 10.53
N LEU A 319 -14.73 -11.63 10.37
CA LEU A 319 -14.09 -11.79 9.06
C LEU A 319 -14.61 -13.05 8.36
N ASP A 320 -15.20 -12.87 7.20
CA ASP A 320 -15.67 -13.94 6.33
C ASP A 320 -14.65 -14.16 5.20
N PRO A 321 -14.04 -15.35 5.08
CA PRO A 321 -13.07 -15.64 4.01
C PRO A 321 -13.67 -15.56 2.60
N SER A 322 -15.00 -15.61 2.45
CA SER A 322 -15.69 -15.48 1.15
C SER A 322 -15.91 -14.02 0.73
N MET A 323 -15.63 -13.04 1.60
CA MET A 323 -15.79 -11.61 1.32
C MET A 323 -14.95 -11.18 0.12
N ASP A 324 -15.59 -10.46 -0.81
CA ASP A 324 -14.89 -9.81 -1.93
C ASP A 324 -13.86 -8.80 -1.41
N PHE A 325 -12.62 -8.96 -1.82
CA PHE A 325 -11.50 -8.11 -1.43
C PHE A 325 -10.77 -7.59 -2.65
N TYR A 326 -10.39 -6.34 -2.61
CA TYR A 326 -9.78 -5.61 -3.72
C TYR A 326 -8.43 -5.05 -3.31
N ILE A 327 -7.47 -5.05 -4.25
CA ILE A 327 -6.13 -4.48 -4.06
C ILE A 327 -5.79 -3.66 -5.30
N LEU A 328 -5.42 -2.39 -5.10
CA LEU A 328 -5.10 -1.44 -6.15
C LEU A 328 -3.73 -0.83 -5.92
N GLY A 329 -2.84 -1.00 -6.89
CA GLY A 329 -1.51 -0.36 -6.92
C GLY A 329 -1.48 0.79 -7.92
N LEU A 330 -1.11 1.98 -7.44
CA LEU A 330 -1.04 3.21 -8.21
C LEU A 330 0.37 3.79 -8.17
N SER A 331 0.86 4.31 -9.30
CA SER A 331 2.10 5.08 -9.34
C SER A 331 1.91 6.42 -10.04
N PRO A 332 2.72 7.45 -9.70
CA PRO A 332 2.64 8.74 -10.33
C PRO A 332 3.07 8.68 -11.79
N ASN A 333 2.38 9.43 -12.64
CA ASN A 333 2.73 9.64 -14.03
C ASN A 333 2.42 11.09 -14.43
N SER A 334 3.30 12.01 -14.03
CA SER A 334 3.10 13.45 -14.20
C SER A 334 1.80 13.93 -13.53
N ALA A 335 0.86 14.53 -14.27
CA ALA A 335 -0.45 14.96 -13.77
C ALA A 335 -1.51 13.85 -13.69
N ARG A 336 -1.13 12.60 -14.01
CA ARG A 336 -2.01 11.42 -14.03
C ARG A 336 -1.46 10.32 -13.15
N LEU A 337 -2.26 9.28 -12.94
CA LEU A 337 -1.88 8.07 -12.24
C LEU A 337 -1.83 6.89 -13.21
N SER A 338 -0.82 6.04 -13.06
CA SER A 338 -0.75 4.74 -13.71
C SER A 338 -1.25 3.66 -12.76
N VAL A 339 -2.17 2.83 -13.23
CA VAL A 339 -2.57 1.62 -12.53
C VAL A 339 -1.52 0.54 -12.77
N ARG A 340 -0.78 0.17 -11.73
CA ARG A 340 0.21 -0.91 -11.80
C ARG A 340 -0.47 -2.27 -11.79
N PHE A 341 -1.46 -2.44 -10.94
CA PHE A 341 -2.31 -3.62 -10.88
C PHE A 341 -3.63 -3.30 -10.19
N PHE A 342 -4.65 -4.07 -10.54
CA PHE A 342 -5.92 -4.15 -9.83
C PHE A 342 -6.28 -5.63 -9.68
N LEU A 343 -6.40 -6.10 -8.47
CA LEU A 343 -6.68 -7.48 -8.14
C LEU A 343 -8.01 -7.57 -7.40
N HIS A 344 -8.79 -8.57 -7.75
CA HIS A 344 -10.04 -8.93 -7.10
C HIS A 344 -10.05 -10.43 -6.84
N ASN A 345 -10.32 -10.81 -5.61
CA ASN A 345 -10.50 -12.18 -5.18
C ASN A 345 -11.30 -12.18 -3.87
N THR A 346 -11.65 -13.35 -3.37
CA THR A 346 -12.13 -13.46 -1.98
C THR A 346 -10.97 -13.21 -1.01
N PHE A 347 -11.27 -12.71 0.18
CA PHE A 347 -10.28 -12.45 1.22
C PHE A 347 -9.46 -13.69 1.55
N GLY A 348 -10.13 -14.82 1.85
CA GLY A 348 -9.45 -16.10 2.08
C GLY A 348 -8.65 -16.60 0.87
N GLY A 349 -9.06 -16.23 -0.36
CA GLY A 349 -8.30 -16.52 -1.58
C GLY A 349 -6.94 -15.83 -1.61
N PHE A 350 -6.89 -14.55 -1.27
CA PHE A 350 -5.62 -13.82 -1.15
C PHE A 350 -4.75 -14.35 -0.01
N LEU A 351 -5.35 -14.65 1.16
CA LEU A 351 -4.62 -15.19 2.30
C LEU A 351 -3.96 -16.53 1.95
N ARG A 352 -4.68 -17.45 1.28
CA ARG A 352 -4.09 -18.72 0.80
C ARG A 352 -2.92 -18.50 -0.16
N ASN A 353 -3.01 -17.52 -1.04
CA ASN A 353 -1.92 -17.23 -1.97
C ASN A 353 -0.67 -16.72 -1.25
N VAL A 354 -0.86 -15.86 -0.25
CA VAL A 354 0.23 -15.34 0.59
C VAL A 354 0.82 -16.45 1.47
N GLN A 355 -0.02 -17.28 2.09
CA GLN A 355 0.44 -18.43 2.87
C GLN A 355 1.29 -19.39 2.01
N ALA A 356 0.81 -19.75 0.82
CA ALA A 356 1.55 -20.60 -0.11
C ALA A 356 2.90 -19.98 -0.55
N HIS A 357 3.01 -18.65 -0.55
CA HIS A 357 4.28 -17.98 -0.78
C HIS A 357 5.24 -18.19 0.39
N TYR A 358 4.80 -18.00 1.63
CA TYR A 358 5.63 -18.23 2.82
C TYR A 358 6.03 -19.70 2.97
N ASP A 359 5.13 -20.65 2.70
CA ASP A 359 5.43 -22.09 2.71
C ASP A 359 6.55 -22.45 1.71
N ARG A 360 6.53 -21.85 0.52
CA ARG A 360 7.61 -22.04 -0.46
C ARG A 360 8.93 -21.41 -0.05
N LEU A 361 8.90 -20.33 0.72
CA LEU A 361 10.12 -19.66 1.21
C LEU A 361 10.72 -20.34 2.44
N GLU A 362 9.99 -21.22 3.09
CA GLU A 362 10.47 -21.89 4.29
C GLU A 362 11.76 -22.65 4.00
N ILE A 363 12.80 -22.34 4.73
CA ILE A 363 14.11 -22.97 4.66
C ILE A 363 14.79 -22.88 6.03
N VAL A 364 15.63 -23.85 6.35
CA VAL A 364 16.37 -23.90 7.61
C VAL A 364 16.95 -22.53 7.96
N ARG A 365 16.62 -22.06 9.17
CA ARG A 365 16.97 -20.74 9.67
C ARG A 365 18.29 -20.79 10.44
N PRO A 366 19.25 -19.90 10.18
CA PRO A 366 20.41 -19.71 11.05
C PRO A 366 19.97 -19.20 12.43
N ALA A 367 20.62 -19.65 13.51
CA ALA A 367 20.28 -19.25 14.87
C ALA A 367 20.35 -17.73 15.12
N TYR A 368 21.22 -17.03 14.40
CA TYR A 368 21.36 -15.57 14.51
C TYR A 368 20.28 -14.78 13.75
N ASP A 369 19.50 -15.43 12.87
CA ASP A 369 18.44 -14.75 12.10
C ASP A 369 17.20 -14.57 12.98
N LYS A 370 16.86 -13.31 13.28
CA LYS A 370 15.73 -12.94 14.14
C LYS A 370 14.37 -13.11 13.46
N PHE A 371 14.33 -13.11 12.13
CA PHE A 371 13.09 -13.23 11.38
C PHE A 371 12.67 -14.70 11.28
N GLU A 372 11.51 -15.03 11.78
CA GLU A 372 10.95 -16.37 11.58
C GLU A 372 10.57 -16.57 10.12
N THR A 373 9.80 -15.63 9.57
CA THR A 373 9.47 -15.54 8.14
C THR A 373 10.35 -14.51 7.41
N LEU A 374 10.34 -14.54 6.09
CA LEU A 374 11.10 -13.61 5.23
C LEU A 374 10.14 -12.60 4.59
N PRO A 375 9.96 -11.39 5.18
CA PRO A 375 9.06 -10.40 4.62
C PRO A 375 9.53 -9.92 3.23
N LEU A 376 8.59 -9.44 2.42
CA LEU A 376 8.83 -9.06 1.03
C LEU A 376 10.01 -8.07 0.85
N TRP A 377 10.12 -7.06 1.73
CA TRP A 377 11.21 -6.09 1.67
C TRP A 377 12.59 -6.73 1.86
N LYS A 378 12.68 -7.74 2.74
CA LYS A 378 13.91 -8.48 2.99
C LYS A 378 14.30 -9.35 1.79
N LEU A 379 13.32 -10.01 1.16
CA LEU A 379 13.55 -10.75 -0.07
C LEU A 379 14.06 -9.87 -1.21
N LEU A 380 13.46 -8.69 -1.38
CA LEU A 380 13.89 -7.74 -2.40
C LEU A 380 15.31 -7.22 -2.12
N SER A 381 15.68 -7.03 -0.85
CA SER A 381 17.03 -6.62 -0.47
C SER A 381 18.12 -7.63 -0.87
N GLU A 382 17.77 -8.91 -1.03
CA GLU A 382 18.71 -9.95 -1.47
C GLU A 382 19.13 -9.83 -2.94
N THR A 383 18.41 -9.02 -3.72
CA THR A 383 18.76 -8.73 -5.12
C THR A 383 19.69 -7.53 -5.27
N VAL A 384 19.98 -6.82 -4.17
CA VAL A 384 20.71 -5.55 -4.17
C VAL A 384 22.08 -5.71 -3.52
N ASN A 385 23.05 -4.94 -4.01
CA ASN A 385 24.38 -4.85 -3.37
C ASN A 385 24.26 -4.06 -2.06
N GLN A 386 24.40 -4.73 -0.92
CA GLN A 386 24.30 -4.12 0.41
C GLN A 386 25.41 -3.12 0.73
N ASN A 387 26.49 -3.13 -0.04
CA ASN A 387 27.60 -2.17 0.06
C ASN A 387 27.44 -0.97 -0.90
N ALA A 388 26.43 -0.94 -1.76
CA ALA A 388 26.16 0.20 -2.63
C ALA A 388 25.57 1.37 -1.84
N ARG A 389 25.75 2.60 -2.37
CA ARG A 389 25.14 3.81 -1.82
C ARG A 389 23.61 3.76 -1.95
N ASP A 390 23.12 3.32 -3.11
CA ASP A 390 21.69 3.06 -3.33
C ASP A 390 21.42 1.55 -3.16
N LYS A 391 20.58 1.24 -2.18
CA LYS A 391 20.15 -0.13 -1.83
C LYS A 391 18.72 -0.41 -2.26
N SER A 392 18.17 0.42 -3.14
CA SER A 392 16.82 0.24 -3.65
C SER A 392 16.79 -0.91 -4.68
N PRO A 393 15.87 -1.85 -4.54
CA PRO A 393 15.62 -2.84 -5.59
C PRO A 393 15.10 -2.15 -6.86
N ALA A 394 15.18 -2.84 -8.00
CA ALA A 394 14.60 -2.32 -9.25
C ALA A 394 13.11 -1.98 -9.03
N PRO A 395 12.65 -0.78 -9.41
CA PRO A 395 11.30 -0.30 -9.09
C PRO A 395 10.18 -1.26 -9.52
N ASP A 396 10.31 -1.84 -10.71
CA ASP A 396 9.31 -2.75 -11.27
C ASP A 396 9.31 -4.12 -10.57
N LEU A 397 10.47 -4.58 -10.11
CA LEU A 397 10.62 -5.90 -9.48
C LEU A 397 9.71 -6.08 -8.26
N ALA A 398 9.63 -5.07 -7.41
CA ALA A 398 8.83 -5.12 -6.20
C ALA A 398 7.33 -5.32 -6.51
N GLY A 399 6.80 -4.59 -7.47
CA GLY A 399 5.42 -4.71 -7.94
C GLY A 399 5.13 -6.06 -8.61
N GLU A 400 6.06 -6.56 -9.44
CA GLU A 400 5.94 -7.86 -10.10
C GLU A 400 5.95 -9.02 -9.10
N VAL A 401 6.83 -8.98 -8.09
CA VAL A 401 6.88 -10.01 -7.04
C VAL A 401 5.61 -9.97 -6.20
N LEU A 402 5.16 -8.78 -5.75
CA LEU A 402 3.90 -8.65 -5.01
C LEU A 402 2.72 -9.23 -5.82
N ARG A 403 2.61 -8.87 -7.08
CA ARG A 403 1.57 -9.40 -7.96
C ARG A 403 1.64 -10.93 -8.05
N ALA A 404 2.83 -11.50 -8.25
CA ALA A 404 3.03 -12.95 -8.33
C ALA A 404 2.60 -13.65 -7.03
N VAL A 405 2.89 -13.06 -5.86
CA VAL A 405 2.45 -13.56 -4.55
C VAL A 405 0.93 -13.54 -4.46
N LEU A 406 0.31 -12.38 -4.68
CA LEU A 406 -1.13 -12.19 -4.51
C LEU A 406 -1.98 -13.01 -5.49
N THR A 407 -1.48 -13.25 -6.70
CA THR A 407 -2.17 -14.05 -7.71
C THR A 407 -1.73 -15.50 -7.76
N ASN A 408 -0.79 -15.90 -6.91
CA ASN A 408 -0.17 -17.22 -6.89
C ASN A 408 0.34 -17.66 -8.28
N THR A 409 0.92 -16.73 -9.03
CA THR A 409 1.52 -16.97 -10.34
C THR A 409 3.04 -17.17 -10.23
N ARG A 410 3.73 -17.40 -11.35
CA ARG A 410 5.20 -17.54 -11.38
C ARG A 410 5.88 -16.28 -10.89
N TYR A 411 6.93 -16.44 -10.11
CA TYR A 411 7.81 -15.32 -9.77
C TYR A 411 8.50 -14.78 -11.03
N PRO A 412 8.77 -13.46 -11.09
CA PRO A 412 9.49 -12.90 -12.23
C PRO A 412 10.92 -13.45 -12.31
N ALA A 413 11.39 -13.73 -13.52
CA ALA A 413 12.76 -14.22 -13.76
C ALA A 413 13.83 -13.23 -13.27
N THR A 414 13.51 -11.95 -13.25
CA THR A 414 14.35 -10.87 -12.71
C THR A 414 14.68 -11.06 -11.23
N LEU A 415 13.78 -11.66 -10.43
CA LEU A 415 14.05 -12.00 -9.04
C LEU A 415 15.18 -13.05 -8.91
N LEU A 416 15.07 -14.17 -9.63
CA LEU A 416 16.10 -15.21 -9.64
C LEU A 416 17.44 -14.69 -10.20
N ASN A 417 17.39 -13.95 -11.29
CA ASN A 417 18.58 -13.38 -11.93
C ASN A 417 19.30 -12.39 -11.00
N GLY A 418 18.53 -11.54 -10.30
CA GLY A 418 19.08 -10.62 -9.29
C GLY A 418 19.83 -11.35 -8.20
N VAL A 419 19.24 -12.41 -7.65
CA VAL A 419 19.87 -13.25 -6.62
C VAL A 419 21.11 -13.97 -7.17
N ALA A 420 21.02 -14.58 -8.35
CA ALA A 420 22.16 -15.26 -8.97
C ALA A 420 23.35 -14.32 -9.20
N LEU A 421 23.10 -13.08 -9.63
CA LEU A 421 24.12 -12.06 -9.78
C LEU A 421 24.77 -11.69 -8.44
N ARG A 422 23.98 -11.58 -7.37
CA ARG A 422 24.51 -11.26 -6.03
C ARG A 422 25.34 -12.41 -5.49
N ILE A 423 24.87 -13.66 -5.60
CA ILE A 423 25.64 -14.83 -5.18
C ILE A 423 26.99 -14.89 -5.90
N ARG A 424 27.00 -14.63 -7.23
CA ARG A 424 28.26 -14.60 -8.00
C ARG A 424 29.19 -13.47 -7.57
N ALA A 425 28.66 -12.27 -7.32
CA ALA A 425 29.47 -11.12 -6.95
C ALA A 425 30.03 -11.22 -5.53
N GLU A 426 29.21 -11.67 -4.59
CA GLU A 426 29.51 -11.68 -3.15
C GLU A 426 29.97 -13.07 -2.68
N ARG A 427 29.75 -14.12 -3.48
CA ARG A 427 30.07 -15.53 -3.16
C ARG A 427 29.39 -15.99 -1.89
N GLU A 428 28.21 -15.45 -1.60
CA GLU A 428 27.47 -15.70 -0.37
C GLU A 428 26.06 -16.17 -0.68
N VAL A 429 25.68 -17.30 -0.08
CA VAL A 429 24.33 -17.85 -0.13
C VAL A 429 23.67 -17.60 1.22
N THR A 430 22.99 -16.44 1.32
CA THR A 430 22.19 -16.08 2.50
C THR A 430 20.93 -16.94 2.58
N ARG A 431 20.26 -16.93 3.74
CA ARG A 431 18.93 -17.57 3.90
C ARG A 431 17.94 -17.07 2.86
N GLY A 432 17.86 -15.75 2.65
CA GLY A 432 16.94 -15.15 1.70
C GLY A 432 17.22 -15.56 0.26
N ARG A 433 18.49 -15.63 -0.14
CA ARG A 433 18.89 -16.08 -1.49
C ARG A 433 18.57 -17.56 -1.71
N ALA A 434 18.86 -18.42 -0.74
CA ALA A 434 18.51 -19.83 -0.80
C ALA A 434 16.98 -20.03 -0.85
N ALA A 435 16.22 -19.31 -0.02
CA ALA A 435 14.76 -19.34 -0.02
C ALA A 435 14.16 -18.92 -1.38
N ILE A 436 14.69 -17.84 -1.99
CA ILE A 436 14.24 -17.38 -3.31
C ILE A 436 14.52 -18.43 -4.39
N VAL A 437 15.72 -19.03 -4.41
CA VAL A 437 16.05 -20.09 -5.36
C VAL A 437 15.10 -21.27 -5.20
N LYS A 438 14.88 -21.75 -3.98
CA LYS A 438 13.94 -22.83 -3.67
C LYS A 438 12.51 -22.50 -4.12
N ALA A 439 11.97 -21.35 -3.67
CA ALA A 439 10.60 -20.94 -3.96
C ALA A 439 10.35 -20.73 -5.47
N TYR A 440 11.33 -20.18 -6.18
CA TYR A 440 11.24 -19.95 -7.62
C TYR A 440 11.05 -21.26 -8.39
N TYR A 441 11.92 -22.25 -8.15
CA TYR A 441 11.87 -23.52 -8.87
C TYR A 441 10.71 -24.39 -8.42
N GLN A 442 10.35 -24.36 -7.15
CA GLN A 442 9.17 -25.03 -6.64
C GLN A 442 7.90 -24.48 -7.31
N LYS A 443 7.76 -23.16 -7.40
CA LYS A 443 6.64 -22.52 -8.09
C LYS A 443 6.64 -22.78 -9.60
N LEU A 444 7.79 -22.87 -10.21
CA LEU A 444 7.92 -23.23 -11.62
C LEU A 444 7.41 -24.66 -11.86
N ALA A 445 7.81 -25.62 -11.05
CA ALA A 445 7.35 -27.01 -11.13
C ALA A 445 5.84 -27.13 -10.93
N GLU A 446 5.27 -26.47 -9.89
CA GLU A 446 3.82 -26.40 -9.67
C GLU A 446 3.06 -25.90 -10.89
N THR A 447 3.59 -24.86 -11.57
CA THR A 447 2.90 -24.20 -12.68
C THR A 447 3.02 -24.97 -13.99
N THR A 448 4.19 -25.59 -14.25
CA THR A 448 4.42 -26.40 -15.45
C THR A 448 3.88 -27.81 -15.30
N LYS A 449 3.59 -28.25 -14.07
CA LYS A 449 3.27 -29.64 -13.72
C LYS A 449 4.37 -30.62 -14.17
N GLN A 450 5.59 -30.14 -14.22
CA GLN A 450 6.77 -30.89 -14.60
C GLN A 450 7.90 -30.59 -13.64
N GLU A 451 8.50 -31.62 -13.11
CA GLU A 451 9.72 -31.51 -12.31
C GLU A 451 10.92 -31.17 -13.21
N ASN A 452 11.77 -30.28 -12.73
CA ASN A 452 13.01 -29.96 -13.41
C ASN A 452 14.10 -30.94 -12.96
N PRO A 453 14.64 -31.81 -13.84
CA PRO A 453 15.62 -32.80 -13.45
C PRO A 453 16.94 -32.21 -12.92
N ASP A 454 17.24 -30.98 -13.26
CA ASP A 454 18.46 -30.28 -12.80
C ASP A 454 18.30 -29.72 -11.38
N ILE A 455 17.06 -29.51 -10.92
CA ILE A 455 16.70 -29.04 -9.58
C ILE A 455 15.40 -29.72 -9.12
N PRO A 456 15.45 -31.04 -8.85
CA PRO A 456 14.29 -31.84 -8.50
C PRO A 456 13.76 -31.53 -7.09
N GLU A 457 12.55 -32.01 -6.78
CA GLU A 457 11.87 -31.78 -5.50
C GLU A 457 12.73 -32.26 -4.30
N GLU A 458 13.52 -33.29 -4.46
CA GLU A 458 14.41 -33.82 -3.40
C GLU A 458 15.43 -32.77 -2.89
N VAL A 459 15.76 -31.76 -3.68
CA VAL A 459 16.67 -30.67 -3.29
C VAL A 459 15.94 -29.39 -2.86
N LEU A 460 14.62 -29.30 -3.08
CA LEU A 460 13.77 -28.16 -2.73
C LEU A 460 13.16 -28.32 -1.32
N GLN A 461 13.83 -29.03 -0.43
CA GLN A 461 13.37 -29.30 0.93
C GLN A 461 13.69 -28.14 1.89
N VAL A 462 12.99 -28.08 3.02
CA VAL A 462 13.19 -27.05 4.07
C VAL A 462 14.58 -27.18 4.71
N SER A 463 15.03 -28.40 4.94
CA SER A 463 16.30 -28.70 5.59
C SER A 463 17.19 -29.56 4.70
N LEU A 464 18.39 -29.90 5.20
CA LEU A 464 19.30 -30.81 4.51
C LEU A 464 18.62 -32.14 4.22
N ASN A 465 18.56 -32.51 2.95
CA ASN A 465 18.24 -33.90 2.56
C ASN A 465 19.56 -34.71 2.43
N PRO A 466 19.86 -35.57 3.40
CA PRO A 466 21.07 -36.37 3.34
C PRO A 466 21.06 -37.42 2.21
N ASP A 467 19.88 -37.84 1.78
CA ASP A 467 19.69 -38.93 0.82
C ASP A 467 19.49 -38.48 -0.63
N ALA A 468 19.51 -37.16 -0.87
CA ALA A 468 19.38 -36.60 -2.22
C ALA A 468 20.42 -37.20 -3.18
N SER A 469 19.93 -37.65 -4.34
CA SER A 469 20.73 -38.25 -5.41
C SER A 469 21.28 -37.22 -6.42
N ASN A 470 20.77 -35.99 -6.39
CA ASN A 470 21.14 -34.92 -7.31
C ASN A 470 22.63 -34.56 -7.15
N VAL A 471 23.40 -34.76 -8.21
CA VAL A 471 24.86 -34.50 -8.22
C VAL A 471 25.22 -33.06 -7.95
N PRO A 472 24.60 -32.03 -8.60
CA PRO A 472 24.84 -30.62 -8.28
C PRO A 472 24.63 -30.28 -6.80
N TYR A 473 23.55 -30.79 -6.18
CA TYR A 473 23.27 -30.62 -4.76
C TYR A 473 24.37 -31.22 -3.88
N THR A 474 24.78 -32.47 -4.20
CA THR A 474 25.86 -33.17 -3.51
C THR A 474 27.19 -32.43 -3.63
N LEU A 475 27.48 -31.83 -4.77
CA LEU A 475 28.66 -30.96 -4.97
C LEU A 475 28.62 -29.70 -4.10
N GLY A 476 27.46 -29.09 -3.93
CA GLY A 476 27.27 -27.98 -2.98
C GLY A 476 27.56 -28.40 -1.53
N ARG A 477 27.04 -29.57 -1.11
CA ARG A 477 27.32 -30.18 0.20
C ARG A 477 28.81 -30.42 0.37
N LEU A 478 29.45 -31.04 -0.63
CA LEU A 478 30.88 -31.32 -0.61
C LEU A 478 31.71 -30.05 -0.48
N PHE A 479 31.35 -28.98 -1.22
CA PHE A 479 32.03 -27.67 -1.11
C PHE A 479 31.95 -27.09 0.31
N SER A 480 30.79 -27.18 0.98
CA SER A 480 30.63 -26.74 2.38
C SER A 480 31.54 -27.54 3.35
N VAL A 481 31.67 -28.86 3.15
CA VAL A 481 32.56 -29.70 3.97
C VAL A 481 34.03 -29.32 3.73
N LEU A 482 34.44 -29.12 2.47
CA LEU A 482 35.82 -28.73 2.12
C LEU A 482 36.18 -27.37 2.71
N GLU A 483 35.25 -26.40 2.72
CA GLU A 483 35.43 -25.10 3.38
C GLU A 483 35.59 -25.29 4.91
N ALA A 484 34.77 -26.14 5.52
CA ALA A 484 34.85 -26.43 6.95
C ALA A 484 36.19 -27.06 7.35
N ILE A 485 36.73 -27.95 6.54
CA ILE A 485 38.06 -28.55 6.74
C ILE A 485 39.15 -27.48 6.73
N GLN A 486 39.11 -26.57 5.76
CA GLN A 486 40.05 -25.46 5.69
C GLN A 486 39.97 -24.53 6.92
N ALA A 487 38.75 -24.15 7.30
CA ALA A 487 38.54 -23.28 8.47
C ALA A 487 39.00 -23.93 9.77
N SER A 488 38.73 -25.25 9.95
CA SER A 488 39.17 -26.02 11.13
C SER A 488 40.68 -26.16 11.20
N ALA A 489 41.35 -26.35 10.07
CA ALA A 489 42.82 -26.46 10.01
C ALA A 489 43.55 -25.10 10.15
N ASN A 490 42.85 -23.98 9.94
CA ASN A 490 43.40 -22.62 9.98
C ASN A 490 42.46 -21.69 10.71
N PRO A 491 42.29 -21.79 12.02
CA PRO A 491 41.46 -20.91 12.80
C PRO A 491 41.85 -19.42 12.59
N GLY A 492 40.84 -18.55 12.37
CA GLY A 492 41.06 -17.12 12.12
C GLY A 492 41.48 -16.76 10.70
N ILE A 493 41.37 -17.67 9.73
CA ILE A 493 41.64 -17.38 8.32
C ILE A 493 40.63 -16.34 7.79
N ASN A 494 41.15 -15.28 7.16
CA ASN A 494 40.32 -14.18 6.62
C ASN A 494 39.66 -14.50 5.27
N ALA A 495 40.22 -15.42 4.48
CA ALA A 495 39.70 -15.81 3.17
C ALA A 495 39.70 -17.34 3.04
N THR A 496 38.57 -17.91 2.68
CA THR A 496 38.39 -19.34 2.50
C THR A 496 38.43 -19.75 1.02
N ILE A 497 38.30 -21.06 0.74
CA ILE A 497 38.12 -21.55 -0.62
C ILE A 497 36.89 -20.92 -1.30
N LYS A 498 35.90 -20.45 -0.53
CA LYS A 498 34.72 -19.76 -1.02
C LYS A 498 35.09 -18.50 -1.81
N ASP A 499 35.99 -17.69 -1.28
CA ASP A 499 36.40 -16.42 -1.91
C ASP A 499 37.06 -16.61 -3.27
N LYS A 500 37.74 -17.72 -3.47
CA LYS A 500 38.49 -17.98 -4.69
C LYS A 500 37.78 -18.91 -5.67
N TYR A 501 37.08 -19.93 -5.18
CA TYR A 501 36.66 -21.07 -6.03
C TYR A 501 35.15 -21.25 -6.11
N PHE A 502 34.32 -20.54 -5.32
CA PHE A 502 32.87 -20.76 -5.25
C PHE A 502 32.20 -20.71 -6.63
N ASN A 503 32.44 -19.65 -7.39
CA ASN A 503 31.83 -19.48 -8.71
C ASN A 503 32.27 -20.56 -9.70
N SER A 504 33.54 -20.91 -9.69
CA SER A 504 34.08 -21.94 -10.59
C SER A 504 33.63 -23.34 -10.18
N ALA A 505 33.51 -23.61 -8.88
CA ALA A 505 32.96 -24.87 -8.37
C ALA A 505 31.47 -25.04 -8.75
N ALA A 506 30.71 -23.95 -8.74
CA ALA A 506 29.32 -23.92 -9.17
C ALA A 506 29.13 -23.97 -10.70
N ALA A 507 30.12 -23.56 -11.49
CA ALA A 507 29.99 -23.50 -12.97
C ALA A 507 30.73 -24.62 -13.70
N THR A 508 31.93 -25.01 -13.24
CA THR A 508 32.84 -25.96 -13.89
C THR A 508 33.43 -26.98 -12.90
N PRO A 509 32.60 -27.83 -12.28
CA PRO A 509 33.02 -28.72 -11.18
C PRO A 509 34.19 -29.63 -11.56
N ALA A 510 34.19 -30.18 -12.78
CA ALA A 510 35.23 -31.14 -13.20
C ALA A 510 36.66 -30.54 -13.13
N VAL A 511 36.80 -29.23 -13.30
CA VAL A 511 38.11 -28.58 -13.20
C VAL A 511 38.49 -28.29 -11.74
N ILE A 512 37.54 -27.91 -10.91
CA ILE A 512 37.81 -27.34 -9.60
C ILE A 512 37.82 -28.35 -8.47
N PHE A 513 36.92 -29.35 -8.45
CA PHE A 513 36.82 -30.29 -7.34
C PHE A 513 38.09 -31.15 -7.15
N PRO A 514 38.80 -31.61 -8.20
CA PRO A 514 40.09 -32.29 -8.00
C PRO A 514 41.12 -31.40 -7.25
N ILE A 515 41.15 -30.12 -7.57
CA ILE A 515 42.05 -29.15 -6.90
C ILE A 515 41.65 -28.99 -5.43
N LEU A 516 40.36 -28.82 -5.17
CA LEU A 516 39.84 -28.64 -3.81
C LEU A 516 40.07 -29.88 -2.93
N LEU A 517 39.86 -31.06 -3.46
CA LEU A 517 40.13 -32.31 -2.73
C LEU A 517 41.63 -32.48 -2.39
N ASN A 518 42.52 -32.12 -3.32
CA ASN A 518 43.96 -32.12 -3.04
C ASN A 518 44.35 -31.12 -1.94
N LEU A 519 43.73 -29.90 -1.97
CA LEU A 519 43.91 -28.91 -0.90
C LEU A 519 43.38 -29.44 0.45
N ALA A 520 42.23 -30.09 0.46
CA ALA A 520 41.64 -30.67 1.68
C ALA A 520 42.54 -31.73 2.33
N GLN A 521 43.22 -32.56 1.55
CA GLN A 521 44.19 -33.55 2.08
C GLN A 521 45.34 -32.87 2.84
N LYS A 522 45.83 -31.72 2.35
CA LYS A 522 46.85 -30.95 3.04
C LYS A 522 46.34 -30.37 4.36
N HIS A 523 45.10 -29.89 4.38
CA HIS A 523 44.44 -29.34 5.57
C HIS A 523 44.15 -30.45 6.59
N LEU A 524 43.67 -31.62 6.17
CA LEU A 524 43.46 -32.78 7.04
C LEU A 524 44.76 -33.25 7.67
N LYS A 525 45.84 -33.31 6.90
CA LYS A 525 47.18 -33.64 7.43
C LYS A 525 47.59 -32.69 8.56
N LYS A 526 47.39 -31.38 8.36
CA LYS A 526 47.64 -30.37 9.38
C LYS A 526 46.74 -30.55 10.61
N LEU A 527 45.43 -30.75 10.40
CA LEU A 527 44.44 -30.93 11.45
C LEU A 527 44.68 -32.20 12.30
N ARG A 528 45.26 -33.24 11.72
CA ARG A 528 45.50 -34.54 12.38
C ARG A 528 46.40 -34.40 13.60
N SER A 529 47.35 -33.45 13.59
CA SER A 529 48.23 -33.17 14.71
C SER A 529 47.54 -32.47 15.90
N SER A 530 46.43 -31.76 15.66
CA SER A 530 45.70 -31.01 16.68
C SER A 530 44.37 -31.67 17.10
N ASN A 531 43.68 -32.36 16.18
CA ASN A 531 42.38 -33.00 16.45
C ASN A 531 42.13 -34.20 15.52
N ALA A 532 42.63 -35.38 15.89
CA ALA A 532 42.49 -36.59 15.10
C ALA A 532 41.02 -37.07 14.97
N GLY A 533 40.19 -36.86 16.00
CA GLY A 533 38.76 -37.21 15.95
C GLY A 533 37.99 -36.44 14.90
N LEU A 534 38.28 -35.15 14.78
CA LEU A 534 37.65 -34.28 13.78
C LEU A 534 38.10 -34.66 12.36
N VAL A 535 39.33 -35.15 12.18
CA VAL A 535 39.78 -35.64 10.87
C VAL A 535 38.98 -36.86 10.46
N VAL A 536 38.79 -37.85 11.36
CA VAL A 536 37.98 -39.06 11.07
C VAL A 536 36.54 -38.67 10.70
N PHE A 537 35.97 -37.70 11.39
CA PHE A 537 34.63 -37.19 11.07
C PHE A 537 34.57 -36.62 9.65
N TYR A 538 35.52 -35.76 9.27
CA TYR A 538 35.54 -35.18 7.92
C TYR A 538 35.85 -36.23 6.84
N GLU A 539 36.74 -37.18 7.08
CA GLU A 539 37.05 -38.25 6.14
C GLU A 539 35.81 -39.11 5.85
N LYS A 540 34.99 -39.43 6.87
CA LYS A 540 33.70 -40.09 6.68
C LYS A 540 32.73 -39.30 5.81
N GLN A 541 32.58 -38.01 6.08
CA GLN A 541 31.72 -37.14 5.26
C GLN A 541 32.21 -37.03 3.80
N LEU A 542 33.52 -36.88 3.60
CA LEU A 542 34.08 -36.84 2.25
C LEU A 542 33.82 -38.16 1.50
N THR A 543 34.01 -39.30 2.16
CA THR A 543 33.77 -40.65 1.58
C THR A 543 32.31 -40.81 1.17
N GLU A 544 31.39 -40.45 2.07
CA GLU A 544 29.94 -40.48 1.79
C GLU A 544 29.57 -39.61 0.58
N LEU A 545 29.95 -38.33 0.59
CA LEU A 545 29.59 -37.41 -0.45
C LEU A 545 30.24 -37.74 -1.80
N CYS A 546 31.51 -38.14 -1.80
CA CYS A 546 32.18 -38.55 -3.03
C CYS A 546 31.57 -39.84 -3.65
N SER A 547 31.10 -40.77 -2.83
CA SER A 547 30.43 -41.99 -3.33
C SER A 547 29.12 -41.70 -4.07
N ARG A 548 28.42 -40.60 -3.70
CA ARG A 548 27.16 -40.18 -4.31
C ARG A 548 27.34 -39.39 -5.63
N ILE A 549 28.52 -38.87 -5.91
CA ILE A 549 28.80 -38.11 -7.15
C ILE A 549 28.95 -39.04 -8.37
N GLY A 550 29.25 -40.31 -8.15
CA GLY A 550 29.41 -41.28 -9.22
C GLY A 550 30.78 -41.21 -9.90
N LYS A 551 30.83 -41.53 -11.21
CA LYS A 551 32.11 -41.74 -11.94
C LYS A 551 32.80 -40.48 -12.41
N ALA A 552 32.08 -39.35 -12.56
CA ALA A 552 32.63 -38.13 -13.12
C ALA A 552 31.90 -36.87 -12.60
N TYR A 553 32.64 -35.77 -12.48
CA TYR A 553 32.08 -34.47 -12.21
C TYR A 553 31.48 -33.86 -13.49
N PRO A 554 30.35 -33.13 -13.43
CA PRO A 554 29.85 -32.37 -14.58
C PRO A 554 30.91 -31.39 -15.11
N ALA A 555 31.09 -31.34 -16.44
CA ALA A 555 32.02 -30.39 -17.04
C ALA A 555 31.53 -28.93 -16.86
N HIS A 556 30.23 -28.73 -17.05
CA HIS A 556 29.55 -27.44 -16.85
C HIS A 556 28.21 -27.65 -16.14
N MET A 557 27.79 -26.65 -15.35
CA MET A 557 26.46 -26.63 -14.73
C MET A 557 25.67 -25.41 -15.24
N ASN A 558 24.44 -25.65 -15.67
CA ASN A 558 23.48 -24.62 -16.04
C ASN A 558 22.89 -23.89 -14.81
N LEU A 559 22.05 -22.90 -15.02
CA LEU A 559 21.51 -22.09 -13.93
C LEU A 559 20.68 -22.90 -12.91
N PRO A 560 19.76 -23.81 -13.29
CA PRO A 560 19.09 -24.70 -12.33
C PRO A 560 20.06 -25.58 -11.53
N GLN A 561 21.07 -26.19 -12.17
CA GLN A 561 22.10 -27.00 -11.51
C GLN A 561 22.94 -26.17 -10.53
N GLN A 562 23.26 -24.91 -10.89
CA GLN A 562 23.91 -23.99 -9.96
C GLN A 562 22.99 -23.66 -8.76
N GLY A 563 21.65 -23.57 -8.96
CA GLY A 563 20.67 -23.44 -7.91
C GLY A 563 20.71 -24.65 -6.94
N SER A 564 20.72 -25.88 -7.47
CA SER A 564 20.88 -27.10 -6.65
C SER A 564 22.18 -27.09 -5.85
N PHE A 565 23.29 -26.69 -6.47
CA PHE A 565 24.58 -26.53 -5.78
C PHE A 565 24.49 -25.53 -4.62
N GLN A 566 23.85 -24.37 -4.85
CA GLN A 566 23.70 -23.32 -3.84
C GLN A 566 22.85 -23.79 -2.66
N LEU A 567 21.75 -24.52 -2.92
CA LEU A 567 20.90 -25.11 -1.88
C LEU A 567 21.65 -26.17 -1.08
N GLY A 568 22.40 -27.08 -1.75
CA GLY A 568 23.23 -28.07 -1.09
C GLY A 568 24.30 -27.45 -0.18
N TYR A 569 24.98 -26.41 -0.67
CA TYR A 569 25.95 -25.65 0.12
C TYR A 569 25.31 -25.02 1.35
N TYR A 570 24.18 -24.30 1.17
CA TYR A 570 23.48 -23.64 2.27
C TYR A 570 23.00 -24.64 3.33
N CYS A 571 22.24 -25.66 2.94
CA CYS A 571 21.68 -26.63 3.87
C CYS A 571 22.76 -27.41 4.63
N GLN A 572 23.85 -27.85 3.97
CA GLN A 572 24.96 -28.51 4.62
C GLN A 572 25.69 -27.59 5.62
N THR A 573 25.80 -26.32 5.29
CA THR A 573 26.40 -25.34 6.19
C THR A 573 25.55 -25.14 7.45
N GLN A 574 24.23 -25.01 7.31
CA GLN A 574 23.32 -24.85 8.45
C GLN A 574 23.27 -26.12 9.34
N ALA A 575 23.20 -27.30 8.75
CA ALA A 575 23.19 -28.55 9.50
C ALA A 575 24.42 -28.73 10.40
N ARG A 576 25.55 -28.15 10.02
CA ARG A 576 26.79 -28.18 10.83
C ARG A 576 26.68 -27.32 12.10
N TYR A 577 25.91 -26.23 12.05
CA TYR A 577 25.73 -25.36 13.21
C TYR A 577 24.64 -25.89 14.15
N GLN A 578 23.54 -26.43 13.62
CA GLN A 578 22.45 -27.02 14.43
C GLN A 578 22.95 -28.15 15.34
N LYS A 579 23.79 -29.08 14.85
CA LYS A 579 24.35 -30.17 15.66
C LYS A 579 25.23 -29.67 16.83
N LYS A 580 25.74 -28.46 16.80
CA LYS A 580 26.51 -27.88 17.90
C LYS A 580 25.62 -27.34 19.02
N GLU A 581 24.40 -26.95 18.73
CA GLU A 581 23.44 -26.45 19.72
C GLU A 581 22.80 -27.57 20.50
N GLU A 582 22.38 -28.66 19.85
CA GLU A 582 21.88 -29.86 20.52
C GLU A 582 22.93 -30.51 21.47
N ALA A 583 24.20 -30.32 21.20
CA ALA A 583 25.29 -30.84 22.06
C ALA A 583 25.62 -29.90 23.24
N LYS A 584 25.04 -28.69 23.33
CA LYS A 584 25.24 -27.78 24.47
C LYS A 584 24.13 -27.87 25.49
N ASP A 585 22.97 -28.41 25.12
CA ASP A 585 21.78 -28.56 25.98
C ASP A 585 21.69 -29.93 26.65
N VAL A 586 22.74 -30.76 26.57
CA VAL A 586 22.97 -32.02 27.30
C VAL A 586 24.22 -31.83 28.19
#